data_019868b90061b44ba27b0119adafee34
#
_entry.id   019868b90061b44ba27b0119adafee34
#
_cell.length_a   1.000
_cell.length_b   1.000
_cell.length_c   1.000
_cell.angle_alpha   90.00
_cell.angle_beta   90.00
_cell.angle_gamma   90.00
#
_symmetry.space_group_name_H-M   'P 1'
#
loop_
_entity.id
_entity.type
_entity.pdbx_description
1 polymer ?
#
loop_
_entity_poly.entity_id
_entity_poly.type
_entity_poly.pdbx_seq_one_letter_code
_entity_poly.pdbx_strand_id
1 'polypeptide(L)'
;MKSLLYICLISLILFSCQQTQEEKEEAIAKKTCGSCHKFPDPSLLDKKTWETGVLPEMSYRLGLGNRFELMTRISDEQFQSAMQLNIYPETPSISQEDWQAIVG
;
A
#
# COMPACT_ATOMS: atom_id res chain seq x y z
N MET A 1 -3.22 49.96 -6.47
CA MET A 1 -2.69 49.10 -7.53
C MET A 1 -1.57 48.16 -7.06
N LYS A 2 -0.55 48.66 -6.35
CA LYS A 2 0.55 47.80 -5.83
C LYS A 2 0.06 46.70 -4.86
N SER A 3 -0.87 47.04 -3.95
CA SER A 3 -1.44 46.05 -2.99
C SER A 3 -2.25 44.94 -3.66
N LEU A 4 -2.96 45.25 -4.73
CA LEU A 4 -3.71 44.24 -5.50
C LEU A 4 -2.78 43.25 -6.20
N LEU A 5 -1.63 43.73 -6.69
CA LEU A 5 -0.60 42.92 -7.34
C LEU A 5 0.04 41.93 -6.34
N TYR A 6 0.30 42.35 -5.12
CA TYR A 6 0.82 41.48 -4.05
C TYR A 6 -0.19 40.41 -3.63
N ILE A 7 -1.47 40.74 -3.55
CA ILE A 7 -2.53 39.79 -3.23
C ILE A 7 -2.66 38.73 -4.31
N CYS A 8 -2.61 39.11 -5.59
CA CYS A 8 -2.60 38.15 -6.70
C CYS A 8 -1.34 37.27 -6.71
N LEU A 9 -0.18 37.82 -6.39
CA LEU A 9 1.07 37.04 -6.33
C LEU A 9 1.05 36.01 -5.19
N ILE A 10 0.55 36.37 -4.03
CA ILE A 10 0.40 35.49 -2.87
C ILE A 10 -0.64 34.40 -3.14
N SER A 11 -1.73 34.73 -3.84
CA SER A 11 -2.76 33.76 -4.23
C SER A 11 -2.23 32.71 -5.19
N LEU A 12 -1.33 33.06 -6.12
CA LEU A 12 -0.71 32.14 -7.05
C LEU A 12 0.26 31.16 -6.38
N ILE A 13 0.90 31.56 -5.28
CA ILE A 13 1.84 30.70 -4.54
C ILE A 13 1.10 29.62 -3.73
N LEU A 14 -0.14 29.90 -3.30
CA LEU A 14 -0.94 28.95 -2.53
C LEU A 14 -1.57 27.83 -3.39
N PHE A 15 -1.58 27.95 -4.72
CA PHE A 15 -2.05 26.92 -5.64
C PHE A 15 -0.96 25.93 -6.07
N SER A 16 0.29 26.13 -5.64
CA SER A 16 1.41 25.27 -6.00
C SER A 16 1.55 24.09 -5.04
N CYS A 17 1.40 22.88 -5.57
CA CYS A 17 1.67 21.58 -4.94
C CYS A 17 0.60 21.02 -3.99
N GLN A 18 -0.60 20.79 -4.47
CA GLN A 18 -1.42 19.71 -3.90
C GLN A 18 -1.24 18.47 -4.78
N GLN A 19 -0.51 17.48 -4.26
CA GLN A 19 -0.55 16.14 -4.84
C GLN A 19 -1.99 15.66 -4.90
N THR A 20 -2.39 15.09 -6.03
CA THR A 20 -3.70 14.45 -6.14
C THR A 20 -3.80 13.27 -5.18
N GLN A 21 -5.00 12.88 -4.82
CA GLN A 21 -5.22 11.71 -3.97
C GLN A 21 -4.60 10.46 -4.60
N GLU A 22 -4.79 10.29 -5.91
CA GLU A 22 -4.23 9.20 -6.70
C GLU A 22 -2.69 9.16 -6.65
N GLU A 23 -2.01 10.29 -6.79
CA GLU A 23 -0.54 10.36 -6.67
C GLU A 23 -0.04 9.94 -5.27
N LYS A 24 -0.79 10.28 -4.22
CA LYS A 24 -0.46 9.87 -2.84
C LYS A 24 -0.62 8.36 -2.66
N GLU A 25 -1.72 7.80 -3.14
CA GLU A 25 -2.02 6.38 -3.08
C GLU A 25 -0.99 5.56 -3.87
N GLU A 26 -0.63 6.01 -5.06
CA GLU A 26 0.43 5.41 -5.87
C GLU A 26 1.79 5.46 -5.16
N ALA A 27 2.12 6.57 -4.51
CA ALA A 27 3.38 6.71 -3.76
C ALA A 27 3.43 5.74 -2.56
N ILE A 28 2.32 5.57 -1.83
CA ILE A 28 2.18 4.60 -0.74
C ILE A 28 2.36 3.17 -1.28
N ALA A 29 1.70 2.83 -2.38
CA ALA A 29 1.82 1.52 -3.01
C ALA A 29 3.25 1.24 -3.47
N LYS A 30 3.90 2.16 -4.15
CA LYS A 30 5.29 2.03 -4.61
C LYS A 30 6.26 1.83 -3.44
N LYS A 31 6.11 2.60 -2.38
CA LYS A 31 6.94 2.49 -1.17
C LYS A 31 6.75 1.14 -0.49
N THR A 32 5.50 0.72 -0.29
CA THR A 32 5.16 -0.50 0.45
C THR A 32 5.53 -1.75 -0.32
N CYS A 33 5.02 -1.89 -1.55
CA CYS A 33 5.26 -3.08 -2.36
C CYS A 33 6.71 -3.16 -2.87
N GLY A 34 7.36 -2.02 -3.09
CA GLY A 34 8.75 -1.93 -3.50
C GLY A 34 9.77 -2.20 -2.39
N SER A 35 9.35 -2.37 -1.14
CA SER A 35 10.26 -2.61 -0.01
C SER A 35 10.88 -4.01 0.01
N CYS A 36 10.22 -5.01 -0.59
CA CYS A 36 10.68 -6.41 -0.61
C CYS A 36 11.13 -6.88 -2.00
N HIS A 37 10.53 -6.37 -3.05
CA HIS A 37 10.85 -6.70 -4.44
C HIS A 37 10.53 -5.53 -5.36
N LYS A 38 10.90 -5.63 -6.65
CA LYS A 38 10.54 -4.60 -7.62
C LYS A 38 9.03 -4.38 -7.65
N PHE A 39 8.61 -3.11 -7.58
CA PHE A 39 7.20 -2.74 -7.67
C PHE A 39 6.60 -3.29 -8.98
N PRO A 40 5.54 -4.12 -8.91
CA PRO A 40 4.90 -4.64 -10.10
C PRO A 40 4.01 -3.56 -10.73
N ASP A 41 4.03 -3.48 -12.06
CA ASP A 41 3.10 -2.61 -12.78
C ASP A 41 1.66 -3.14 -12.61
N PRO A 42 0.72 -2.31 -12.13
CA PRO A 42 -0.68 -2.72 -11.95
C PRO A 42 -1.34 -3.27 -13.21
N SER A 43 -0.89 -2.84 -14.39
CA SER A 43 -1.43 -3.28 -15.68
C SER A 43 -1.07 -4.72 -16.07
N LEU A 44 -0.13 -5.38 -15.35
CA LEU A 44 0.29 -6.75 -15.64
C LEU A 44 -0.81 -7.79 -15.37
N LEU A 45 -1.77 -7.49 -14.52
CA LEU A 45 -2.88 -8.36 -14.16
C LEU A 45 -4.21 -7.59 -14.23
N ASP A 46 -5.29 -8.31 -14.48
CA ASP A 46 -6.62 -7.71 -14.39
C ASP A 46 -7.01 -7.42 -12.92
N LYS A 47 -7.96 -6.51 -12.74
CA LYS A 47 -8.41 -6.06 -11.42
C LYS A 47 -8.85 -7.22 -10.51
N LYS A 48 -9.57 -8.20 -11.05
CA LYS A 48 -10.05 -9.35 -10.28
C LYS A 48 -8.90 -10.19 -9.75
N THR A 49 -7.88 -10.42 -10.56
CA THR A 49 -6.68 -11.18 -10.16
C THR A 49 -5.92 -10.45 -9.04
N TRP A 50 -5.81 -9.12 -9.11
CA TRP A 50 -5.26 -8.32 -8.01
C TRP A 50 -6.07 -8.50 -6.74
N GLU A 51 -7.39 -8.29 -6.79
CA GLU A 51 -8.28 -8.28 -5.61
C GLU A 51 -8.40 -9.65 -4.95
N THR A 52 -8.44 -10.74 -5.72
CA THR A 52 -8.71 -12.08 -5.19
C THR A 52 -7.47 -12.95 -5.00
N GLY A 53 -6.36 -12.59 -5.60
CA GLY A 53 -5.12 -13.35 -5.57
C GLY A 53 -3.97 -12.61 -4.90
N VAL A 54 -3.48 -11.54 -5.52
CA VAL A 54 -2.23 -10.90 -5.10
C VAL A 54 -2.37 -10.13 -3.79
N LEU A 55 -3.37 -9.26 -3.68
CA LEU A 55 -3.53 -8.38 -2.52
C LEU A 55 -3.81 -9.16 -1.22
N PRO A 56 -4.65 -10.21 -1.18
CA PRO A 56 -4.79 -11.04 0.00
C PRO A 56 -3.49 -11.66 0.48
N GLU A 57 -2.67 -12.21 -0.43
CA GLU A 57 -1.36 -12.78 -0.08
C GLU A 57 -0.40 -11.71 0.46
N MET A 58 -0.38 -10.52 -0.13
CA MET A 58 0.43 -9.40 0.36
C MET A 58 -0.02 -8.92 1.73
N SER A 59 -1.31 -8.94 2.02
CA SER A 59 -1.83 -8.57 3.34
C SER A 59 -1.25 -9.43 4.46
N TYR A 60 -1.13 -10.74 4.26
CA TYR A 60 -0.50 -11.64 5.25
C TYR A 60 0.98 -11.30 5.46
N ARG A 61 1.71 -11.02 4.38
CA ARG A 61 3.13 -10.66 4.44
C ARG A 61 3.38 -9.30 5.09
N LEU A 62 2.40 -8.42 5.07
CA LEU A 62 2.43 -7.12 5.74
C LEU A 62 1.89 -7.18 7.18
N GLY A 63 1.50 -8.36 7.66
CA GLY A 63 0.99 -8.55 9.00
C GLY A 63 -0.45 -8.09 9.22
N LEU A 64 -1.21 -7.86 8.13
CA LEU A 64 -2.60 -7.40 8.18
C LEU A 64 -3.63 -8.53 8.04
N GLY A 65 -3.24 -9.65 7.45
CA GLY A 65 -4.12 -10.78 7.21
C GLY A 65 -4.50 -11.54 8.47
N ASN A 66 -5.62 -12.23 8.44
CA ASN A 66 -6.06 -13.10 9.52
C ASN A 66 -5.23 -14.39 9.56
N ARG A 67 -4.42 -14.57 10.60
CA ARG A 67 -3.56 -15.75 10.76
C ARG A 67 -4.33 -17.06 10.83
N PHE A 68 -5.52 -17.06 11.40
CA PHE A 68 -6.36 -18.25 11.46
C PHE A 68 -6.78 -18.70 10.05
N GLU A 69 -7.15 -17.75 9.20
CA GLU A 69 -7.44 -18.04 7.79
C GLU A 69 -6.21 -18.58 7.06
N LEU A 70 -5.02 -17.98 7.29
CA LEU A 70 -3.77 -18.47 6.72
C LEU A 70 -3.50 -19.93 7.10
N MET A 71 -3.71 -20.32 8.35
CA MET A 71 -3.54 -21.71 8.82
C MET A 71 -4.47 -22.70 8.10
N THR A 72 -5.61 -22.26 7.60
CA THR A 72 -6.52 -23.13 6.82
C THR A 72 -6.07 -23.31 5.37
N ARG A 73 -5.16 -22.45 4.88
CA ARG A 73 -4.70 -22.42 3.48
C ARG A 73 -3.37 -23.14 3.24
N ILE A 74 -2.57 -23.30 4.27
CA ILE A 74 -1.26 -23.93 4.21
C ILE A 74 -1.16 -25.07 5.22
N SER A 75 -0.22 -26.02 5.02
CA SER A 75 0.00 -27.09 5.98
C SER A 75 0.64 -26.60 7.28
N ASP A 76 0.47 -27.37 8.36
CA ASP A 76 1.09 -27.05 9.67
C ASP A 76 2.62 -26.90 9.56
N GLU A 77 3.28 -27.74 8.77
CA GLU A 77 4.72 -27.67 8.54
C GLU A 77 5.13 -26.37 7.82
N GLN A 78 4.37 -25.99 6.79
CA GLN A 78 4.58 -24.74 6.07
C GLN A 78 4.34 -23.54 6.98
N PHE A 79 3.30 -23.59 7.82
CA PHE A 79 2.99 -22.54 8.77
C PHE A 79 4.12 -22.37 9.81
N GLN A 80 4.61 -23.46 10.41
CA GLN A 80 5.73 -23.41 11.37
C GLN A 80 7.00 -22.85 10.73
N SER A 81 7.33 -23.28 9.53
CA SER A 81 8.51 -22.78 8.81
C SER A 81 8.38 -21.29 8.50
N ALA A 82 7.20 -20.84 8.07
CA ALA A 82 6.93 -19.45 7.77
C ALA A 82 7.02 -18.57 9.03
N MET A 83 6.58 -19.08 10.19
CA MET A 83 6.69 -18.37 11.47
C MET A 83 8.16 -18.23 11.91
N GLN A 84 8.95 -19.30 11.79
CA GLN A 84 10.38 -19.25 12.12
C GLN A 84 11.15 -18.24 11.27
N LEU A 85 10.78 -18.11 9.99
CA LEU A 85 11.39 -17.16 9.05
C LEU A 85 10.76 -15.76 9.09
N ASN A 86 9.77 -15.55 9.95
CA ASN A 86 9.02 -14.29 10.07
C ASN A 86 8.45 -13.80 8.73
N ILE A 87 8.02 -14.73 7.87
CA ILE A 87 7.40 -14.40 6.56
C ILE A 87 6.05 -13.69 6.75
N TYR A 88 5.34 -14.06 7.80
CA TYR A 88 4.05 -13.48 8.19
C TYR A 88 4.17 -12.81 9.57
N PRO A 89 4.58 -11.54 9.62
CA PRO A 89 4.85 -10.86 10.90
C PRO A 89 3.57 -10.71 11.73
N GLU A 90 3.73 -10.74 13.06
CA GLU A 90 2.60 -10.53 13.99
C GLU A 90 2.19 -9.06 14.07
N THR A 91 3.16 -8.18 13.89
CA THR A 91 2.94 -6.74 13.93
C THR A 91 2.83 -6.21 12.50
N PRO A 92 1.76 -5.49 12.16
CA PRO A 92 1.64 -4.88 10.85
C PRO A 92 2.82 -3.97 10.52
N SER A 93 3.36 -4.08 9.31
CA SER A 93 4.45 -3.23 8.82
C SER A 93 3.96 -1.92 8.20
N ILE A 94 2.65 -1.80 7.98
CA ILE A 94 1.99 -0.59 7.52
C ILE A 94 0.69 -0.35 8.29
N SER A 95 0.17 0.88 8.24
CA SER A 95 -1.13 1.20 8.83
C SER A 95 -2.29 0.61 8.02
N GLN A 96 -3.44 0.42 8.66
CA GLN A 96 -4.66 0.02 7.98
C GLN A 96 -5.11 1.09 6.96
N GLU A 97 -4.86 2.37 7.24
CA GLU A 97 -5.14 3.48 6.34
C GLU A 97 -4.31 3.39 5.06
N ASP A 98 -2.99 3.18 5.18
CA ASP A 98 -2.12 3.00 4.01
C ASP A 98 -2.50 1.77 3.19
N TRP A 99 -2.90 0.68 3.86
CA TRP A 99 -3.40 -0.50 3.17
C TRP A 99 -4.67 -0.21 2.37
N GLN A 100 -5.63 0.53 2.95
CA GLN A 100 -6.84 0.94 2.23
C GLN A 100 -6.51 1.84 1.02
N ALA A 101 -5.53 2.70 1.13
CA ALA A 101 -5.04 3.50 0.00
C ALA A 101 -4.46 2.65 -1.14
N ILE A 102 -3.87 1.49 -0.83
CA ILE A 102 -3.33 0.56 -1.84
C ILE A 102 -4.43 -0.24 -2.54
N VAL A 103 -5.46 -0.67 -1.81
CA VAL A 103 -6.49 -1.58 -2.33
C VAL A 103 -7.75 -0.87 -2.85
N GLY A 104 -7.93 0.39 -2.53
CA GLY A 104 -9.06 1.24 -2.95
C GLY A 104 -8.99 1.62 -4.38
#